data_76d1ef86d4fc92346daac29cb026289d
#
_entry.id   76d1ef86d4fc92346daac29cb026289d
#
_cell.length_a   1.000
_cell.length_b   1.000
_cell.length_c   1.000
_cell.angle_alpha   90.00
_cell.angle_beta   90.00
_cell.angle_gamma   90.00
#
_symmetry.space_group_name_H-M   'P 1'
#
loop_
_entity.id
_entity.type
_entity.pdbx_description
1 polymer ?
#
loop_
_entity_poly.entity_id
_entity_poly.type
_entity_poly.pdbx_seq_one_letter_code
_entity_poly.pdbx_strand_id
1 'polypeptide(L)'
;MSTLAATNLKHASSASNNVVLDSSGNTSIGGTVSFNSGYGSSATAYGCRAWVNFNGTGTVAIRGSGNVTSITDNGTGDYTVNFTNAMPDANYSISGATSRTNYCFVINDTTAPAVGSVRIGIYDASTAGLTDRAYVCVNIHR
;
A
#
# COMPACT_ATOMS: atom_id res chain seq x y z
N MET A 1 27.50 -25.67 14.26
CA MET A 1 26.21 -25.13 13.75
C MET A 1 26.06 -25.64 12.33
N SER A 2 24.94 -26.31 12.01
CA SER A 2 24.69 -26.80 10.64
C SER A 2 24.00 -25.70 9.84
N THR A 3 24.53 -25.39 8.65
CA THR A 3 23.95 -24.41 7.72
C THR A 3 23.48 -25.15 6.47
N LEU A 4 22.21 -24.96 6.06
CA LEU A 4 21.72 -25.40 4.77
C LEU A 4 21.99 -24.28 3.76
N ALA A 5 22.89 -24.53 2.80
CA ALA A 5 23.12 -23.62 1.69
C ALA A 5 22.24 -24.06 0.49
N ALA A 6 21.15 -23.36 0.27
CA ALA A 6 20.23 -23.60 -0.83
C ALA A 6 19.81 -22.28 -1.47
N THR A 7 19.76 -22.24 -2.82
CA THR A 7 19.23 -21.08 -3.55
C THR A 7 17.71 -21.14 -3.70
N ASN A 8 17.14 -22.36 -3.66
CA ASN A 8 15.71 -22.56 -3.88
C ASN A 8 15.17 -23.69 -2.99
N LEU A 9 13.94 -23.53 -2.54
CA LEU A 9 13.13 -24.59 -1.93
C LEU A 9 11.90 -24.81 -2.80
N LYS A 10 11.63 -26.08 -3.14
CA LYS A 10 10.54 -26.45 -4.04
C LYS A 10 9.86 -27.71 -3.54
N HIS A 11 8.53 -27.69 -3.48
CA HIS A 11 7.76 -28.92 -3.32
C HIS A 11 7.88 -29.79 -4.57
N ALA A 12 8.00 -31.11 -4.43
CA ALA A 12 8.24 -32.03 -5.54
C ALA A 12 7.24 -31.91 -6.70
N SER A 13 5.96 -31.65 -6.37
CA SER A 13 4.88 -31.49 -7.36
C SER A 13 4.66 -30.05 -7.85
N SER A 14 5.47 -29.09 -7.42
CA SER A 14 5.36 -27.71 -7.90
C SER A 14 6.07 -27.54 -9.26
N ALA A 15 5.46 -26.81 -10.19
CA ALA A 15 6.09 -26.48 -11.47
C ALA A 15 7.24 -25.46 -11.30
N SER A 16 7.19 -24.60 -10.27
CA SER A 16 8.16 -23.53 -9.98
C SER A 16 8.69 -23.61 -8.55
N ASN A 17 9.74 -22.86 -8.25
CA ASN A 17 10.28 -22.76 -6.89
C ASN A 17 9.27 -22.06 -5.96
N ASN A 18 9.07 -22.62 -4.77
CA ASN A 18 8.19 -22.03 -3.77
C ASN A 18 8.88 -20.90 -3.00
N VAL A 19 10.19 -21.06 -2.73
CA VAL A 19 11.04 -20.03 -2.12
C VAL A 19 12.31 -19.90 -2.94
N VAL A 20 12.67 -18.68 -3.30
CA VAL A 20 13.90 -18.34 -4.00
C VAL A 20 14.73 -17.41 -3.14
N LEU A 21 16.01 -17.69 -2.98
CA LEU A 21 17.00 -16.85 -2.34
C LEU A 21 17.90 -16.27 -3.43
N ASP A 22 17.99 -14.97 -3.54
CA ASP A 22 18.88 -14.34 -4.51
C ASP A 22 20.29 -14.06 -3.94
N SER A 23 21.21 -13.68 -4.80
CA SER A 23 22.60 -13.37 -4.41
C SER A 23 22.73 -12.13 -3.54
N SER A 24 21.70 -11.30 -3.44
CA SER A 24 21.63 -10.11 -2.60
C SER A 24 21.02 -10.38 -1.23
N GLY A 25 20.66 -11.64 -0.95
CA GLY A 25 20.07 -12.06 0.32
C GLY A 25 18.56 -11.84 0.42
N ASN A 26 17.88 -11.50 -0.68
CA ASN A 26 16.42 -11.35 -0.66
C ASN A 26 15.74 -12.72 -0.80
N THR A 27 14.54 -12.82 -0.20
CA THR A 27 13.68 -14.01 -0.28
C THR A 27 12.43 -13.67 -1.07
N SER A 28 12.13 -14.46 -2.10
CA SER A 28 10.88 -14.41 -2.85
C SER A 28 10.08 -15.67 -2.61
N ILE A 29 8.77 -15.51 -2.34
CA ILE A 29 7.83 -16.61 -2.16
C ILE A 29 6.87 -16.59 -3.35
N GLY A 30 6.90 -17.65 -4.16
CA GLY A 30 6.15 -17.76 -5.43
C GLY A 30 4.67 -18.15 -5.26
N GLY A 31 4.15 -18.11 -4.05
CA GLY A 31 2.77 -18.52 -3.74
C GLY A 31 2.14 -17.66 -2.65
N THR A 32 0.99 -18.12 -2.18
CA THR A 32 0.30 -17.51 -1.05
C THR A 32 1.05 -17.79 0.25
N VAL A 33 1.30 -16.75 1.03
CA VAL A 33 1.78 -16.89 2.41
C VAL A 33 0.58 -16.95 3.34
N SER A 34 0.52 -17.99 4.17
CA SER A 34 -0.55 -18.15 5.15
C SER A 34 0.03 -18.28 6.54
N PHE A 35 -0.61 -17.64 7.51
CA PHE A 35 -0.26 -17.74 8.93
C PHE A 35 -1.41 -18.33 9.74
N ASN A 36 -1.05 -19.12 10.72
CA ASN A 36 -1.94 -19.48 11.82
C ASN A 36 -1.64 -18.51 12.98
N SER A 37 -2.54 -17.57 13.23
CA SER A 37 -2.43 -16.60 14.32
C SER A 37 -2.82 -17.15 15.69
N GLY A 38 -3.16 -18.45 15.77
CA GLY A 38 -3.72 -19.07 16.97
C GLY A 38 -5.25 -18.97 17.08
N TYR A 39 -5.89 -18.31 16.12
CA TYR A 39 -7.34 -18.15 16.06
C TYR A 39 -7.88 -18.81 14.79
N GLY A 40 -8.45 -20.01 14.93
CA GLY A 40 -9.01 -20.78 13.81
C GLY A 40 -7.93 -21.42 12.91
N SER A 41 -8.27 -21.60 11.65
CA SER A 41 -7.37 -22.19 10.64
C SER A 41 -6.38 -21.16 10.09
N SER A 42 -5.29 -21.65 9.46
CA SER A 42 -4.38 -20.77 8.73
C SER A 42 -5.13 -19.93 7.68
N ALA A 43 -4.85 -18.65 7.66
CA ALA A 43 -5.44 -17.68 6.72
C ALA A 43 -4.37 -16.98 5.90
N THR A 44 -4.74 -16.53 4.70
CA THR A 44 -3.85 -15.78 3.82
C THR A 44 -3.41 -14.48 4.47
N ALA A 45 -2.09 -14.23 4.46
CA ALA A 45 -1.52 -12.96 4.86
C ALA A 45 -1.53 -11.98 3.68
N TYR A 46 -2.29 -10.91 3.81
CA TYR A 46 -2.33 -9.82 2.83
C TYR A 46 -1.25 -8.79 3.13
N GLY A 47 -0.39 -8.52 2.15
CA GLY A 47 0.68 -7.53 2.27
C GLY A 47 0.26 -6.13 1.84
N CYS A 48 0.94 -5.12 2.35
CA CYS A 48 0.84 -3.76 1.81
C CYS A 48 1.47 -3.74 0.40
N ARG A 49 0.69 -3.32 -0.61
CA ARG A 49 1.09 -3.30 -2.02
C ARG A 49 1.61 -1.94 -2.48
N ALA A 50 1.20 -0.89 -1.80
CA ALA A 50 1.70 0.46 -1.97
C ALA A 50 1.51 1.26 -0.69
N TRP A 51 2.42 2.18 -0.42
CA TRP A 51 2.28 3.11 0.70
C TRP A 51 2.96 4.43 0.39
N VAL A 52 2.50 5.50 1.00
CA VAL A 52 3.11 6.82 0.90
C VAL A 52 2.87 7.64 2.16
N ASN A 53 3.88 8.42 2.54
CA ASN A 53 3.78 9.54 3.47
C ASN A 53 4.17 10.79 2.70
N PHE A 54 3.29 11.78 2.64
CA PHE A 54 3.57 13.02 1.92
C PHE A 54 3.10 14.27 2.68
N ASN A 55 3.67 15.42 2.28
CA ASN A 55 3.21 16.73 2.68
C ASN A 55 2.10 17.18 1.73
N GLY A 56 0.92 17.49 2.25
CA GLY A 56 -0.19 18.04 1.47
C GLY A 56 -0.35 19.56 1.61
N THR A 57 0.54 20.27 2.34
CA THR A 57 0.47 21.73 2.48
C THR A 57 1.46 22.44 1.57
N GLY A 58 1.05 23.54 0.94
CA GLY A 58 1.89 24.29 0.01
C GLY A 58 2.28 23.43 -1.18
N THR A 59 3.58 23.24 -1.44
CA THR A 59 4.03 22.31 -2.48
C THR A 59 3.94 20.86 -1.98
N VAL A 60 3.11 20.06 -2.64
CA VAL A 60 2.96 18.64 -2.34
C VAL A 60 4.28 17.91 -2.57
N ALA A 61 4.74 17.15 -1.57
CA ALA A 61 6.02 16.45 -1.63
C ALA A 61 6.00 15.11 -0.88
N ILE A 62 6.44 14.04 -1.53
CA ILE A 62 6.61 12.72 -0.94
C ILE A 62 7.79 12.75 0.04
N ARG A 63 7.59 12.25 1.27
CA ARG A 63 8.63 12.02 2.28
C ARG A 63 9.20 10.60 2.19
N GLY A 64 8.35 9.65 1.87
CA GLY A 64 8.72 8.25 1.68
C GLY A 64 7.57 7.48 1.06
N SER A 65 7.91 6.48 0.25
CA SER A 65 6.90 5.68 -0.44
C SER A 65 7.41 4.29 -0.81
N GLY A 66 6.48 3.37 -1.03
CA GLY A 66 6.71 2.09 -1.70
C GLY A 66 5.63 1.89 -2.76
N ASN A 67 6.03 1.60 -3.99
CA ASN A 67 5.16 1.45 -5.18
C ASN A 67 4.30 2.69 -5.49
N VAL A 68 4.75 3.90 -5.13
CA VAL A 68 4.11 5.17 -5.48
C VAL A 68 5.12 6.04 -6.20
N THR A 69 4.77 6.50 -7.40
CA THR A 69 5.61 7.35 -8.26
C THR A 69 5.45 8.84 -7.92
N SER A 70 4.21 9.29 -7.73
CA SER A 70 3.89 10.71 -7.53
C SER A 70 2.56 10.90 -6.82
N ILE A 71 2.37 12.11 -6.31
CA ILE A 71 1.07 12.62 -5.86
C ILE A 71 0.67 13.73 -6.82
N THR A 72 -0.52 13.63 -7.40
CA THR A 72 -1.13 14.75 -8.12
C THR A 72 -1.96 15.56 -7.13
N ASP A 73 -1.69 16.84 -7.06
CA ASP A 73 -2.48 17.81 -6.32
C ASP A 73 -3.67 18.23 -7.19
N ASN A 74 -4.90 17.89 -6.78
CA ASN A 74 -6.13 18.25 -7.50
C ASN A 74 -6.79 19.50 -6.89
N GLY A 75 -6.22 20.04 -5.83
CA GLY A 75 -6.74 21.18 -5.07
C GLY A 75 -6.74 20.90 -3.57
N THR A 76 -7.24 21.84 -2.79
CA THR A 76 -7.20 21.77 -1.33
C THR A 76 -7.72 20.45 -0.78
N GLY A 77 -6.86 19.69 -0.12
CA GLY A 77 -7.17 18.41 0.52
C GLY A 77 -7.56 17.28 -0.45
N ASP A 78 -7.30 17.42 -1.73
CA ASP A 78 -7.71 16.49 -2.78
C ASP A 78 -6.49 16.02 -3.58
N TYR A 79 -6.15 14.75 -3.50
CA TYR A 79 -4.91 14.20 -4.05
C TYR A 79 -5.15 12.92 -4.81
N THR A 80 -4.38 12.71 -5.90
CA THR A 80 -4.30 11.42 -6.57
C THR A 80 -2.96 10.76 -6.25
N VAL A 81 -3.00 9.57 -5.66
CA VAL A 81 -1.84 8.72 -5.43
C VAL A 81 -1.61 7.87 -6.68
N ASN A 82 -0.49 8.08 -7.38
CA ASN A 82 -0.15 7.38 -8.61
C ASN A 82 0.82 6.23 -8.32
N PHE A 83 0.47 5.01 -8.73
CA PHE A 83 1.29 3.82 -8.49
C PHE A 83 2.41 3.68 -9.51
N THR A 84 3.58 3.21 -9.09
CA THR A 84 4.69 2.85 -9.97
C THR A 84 4.34 1.61 -10.80
N ASN A 85 3.84 0.57 -10.10
CA ASN A 85 3.35 -0.65 -10.72
C ASN A 85 1.85 -0.76 -10.42
N ALA A 86 1.06 -0.98 -11.46
CA ALA A 86 -0.39 -1.09 -11.33
C ALA A 86 -0.81 -2.23 -10.39
N MET A 87 -1.93 -2.05 -9.70
CA MET A 87 -2.62 -3.12 -8.98
C MET A 87 -3.21 -4.12 -9.98
N PRO A 88 -3.42 -5.39 -9.59
CA PRO A 88 -4.01 -6.39 -10.49
C PRO A 88 -5.44 -6.04 -10.92
N ASP A 89 -6.16 -5.32 -10.08
CA ASP A 89 -7.50 -4.76 -10.35
C ASP A 89 -7.75 -3.56 -9.43
N ALA A 90 -8.93 -2.95 -9.53
CA ALA A 90 -9.33 -1.79 -8.73
C ALA A 90 -10.00 -2.16 -7.38
N ASN A 91 -10.12 -3.45 -7.03
CA ASN A 91 -10.78 -3.93 -5.82
C ASN A 91 -9.81 -4.08 -4.64
N TYR A 92 -8.98 -3.09 -4.41
CA TYR A 92 -8.05 -3.04 -3.28
C TYR A 92 -8.63 -2.26 -2.10
N SER A 93 -8.13 -2.56 -0.91
CA SER A 93 -8.47 -1.85 0.31
C SER A 93 -7.52 -0.68 0.52
N ILE A 94 -8.06 0.45 0.97
CA ILE A 94 -7.32 1.69 1.23
C ILE A 94 -7.50 2.06 2.70
N SER A 95 -6.39 2.35 3.37
CA SER A 95 -6.38 2.93 4.70
C SER A 95 -5.49 4.16 4.73
N GLY A 96 -5.80 5.11 5.60
CA GLY A 96 -5.00 6.32 5.67
C GLY A 96 -5.10 7.00 7.04
N ALA A 97 -4.13 7.87 7.27
CA ALA A 97 -4.09 8.74 8.44
C ALA A 97 -3.61 10.14 8.04
N THR A 98 -4.05 11.13 8.81
CA THR A 98 -3.62 12.51 8.62
C THR A 98 -3.29 13.17 9.96
N SER A 99 -2.51 14.24 9.93
CA SER A 99 -2.19 15.00 11.14
C SER A 99 -3.40 15.76 11.68
N ARG A 100 -3.50 15.82 13.02
CA ARG A 100 -4.51 16.49 13.84
C ARG A 100 -5.83 15.71 14.01
N THR A 101 -6.57 16.09 15.05
CA THR A 101 -7.93 15.62 15.36
C THR A 101 -8.98 16.29 14.47
N ASN A 102 -10.15 15.68 14.35
CA ASN A 102 -11.31 16.14 13.55
C ASN A 102 -11.13 16.07 12.03
N TYR A 103 -10.12 15.36 11.53
CA TYR A 103 -9.92 15.15 10.10
C TYR A 103 -10.12 13.69 9.73
N CYS A 104 -10.83 13.48 8.64
CA CYS A 104 -11.09 12.16 8.09
C CYS A 104 -10.32 11.98 6.78
N PHE A 105 -9.68 10.81 6.64
CA PHE A 105 -9.23 10.31 5.35
C PHE A 105 -10.44 9.73 4.63
N VAL A 106 -10.68 10.16 3.39
CA VAL A 106 -11.79 9.67 2.57
C VAL A 106 -11.31 9.26 1.18
N ILE A 107 -11.98 8.27 0.60
CA ILE A 107 -11.84 7.97 -0.82
C ILE A 107 -12.72 8.97 -1.56
N ASN A 108 -12.18 9.61 -2.59
CA ASN A 108 -12.97 10.53 -3.41
C ASN A 108 -13.89 9.69 -4.33
N ASP A 109 -15.20 9.77 -4.10
CA ASP A 109 -16.21 8.96 -4.80
C ASP A 109 -16.57 9.51 -6.20
N THR A 110 -16.15 10.74 -6.53
CA THR A 110 -16.34 11.29 -7.87
C THR A 110 -15.40 10.67 -8.91
N THR A 111 -14.33 9.99 -8.44
CA THR A 111 -13.38 9.27 -9.29
C THR A 111 -13.12 7.90 -8.69
N ALA A 112 -13.65 6.87 -9.35
CA ALA A 112 -13.47 5.49 -8.88
C ALA A 112 -11.97 5.12 -8.80
N PRO A 113 -11.56 4.27 -7.85
CA PRO A 113 -10.23 3.68 -7.82
C PRO A 113 -9.90 3.02 -9.17
N ALA A 114 -8.68 3.20 -9.64
CA ALA A 114 -8.17 2.63 -10.87
C ALA A 114 -6.96 1.73 -10.60
N VAL A 115 -6.62 0.85 -11.52
CA VAL A 115 -5.44 -0.04 -11.35
C VAL A 115 -4.13 0.73 -11.16
N GLY A 116 -3.99 1.92 -11.76
CA GLY A 116 -2.79 2.75 -11.70
C GLY A 116 -2.80 3.86 -10.65
N SER A 117 -3.94 4.14 -10.03
CA SER A 117 -4.05 5.28 -9.11
C SER A 117 -5.30 5.24 -8.25
N VAL A 118 -5.28 6.03 -7.18
CA VAL A 118 -6.48 6.28 -6.36
C VAL A 118 -6.56 7.75 -5.96
N ARG A 119 -7.75 8.33 -6.05
CA ARG A 119 -8.03 9.69 -5.58
C ARG A 119 -8.57 9.64 -4.16
N ILE A 120 -7.97 10.46 -3.31
CA ILE A 120 -8.28 10.54 -1.87
C ILE A 120 -8.55 11.99 -1.49
N GLY A 121 -9.29 12.16 -0.40
CA GLY A 121 -9.52 13.47 0.21
C GLY A 121 -9.17 13.48 1.69
N ILE A 122 -8.82 14.66 2.18
CA ILE A 122 -8.70 14.93 3.61
C ILE A 122 -9.82 15.89 4.00
N TYR A 123 -10.81 15.36 4.70
CA TYR A 123 -12.03 16.10 5.08
C TYR A 123 -11.91 16.63 6.49
N ASP A 124 -12.22 17.93 6.65
CA ASP A 124 -12.34 18.58 7.95
C ASP A 124 -13.81 18.57 8.40
N ALA A 125 -14.11 17.79 9.43
CA ALA A 125 -15.46 17.68 9.97
C ALA A 125 -15.96 18.98 10.63
N SER A 126 -15.06 19.88 11.02
CA SER A 126 -15.43 21.15 11.66
C SER A 126 -15.87 22.23 10.67
N THR A 127 -15.33 22.19 9.45
CA THR A 127 -15.64 23.17 8.39
C THR A 127 -16.47 22.58 7.26
N ALA A 128 -16.76 21.27 7.33
CA ALA A 128 -17.47 20.51 6.30
C ALA A 128 -16.85 20.63 4.90
N GLY A 129 -15.51 20.62 4.82
CA GLY A 129 -14.77 20.79 3.57
C GLY A 129 -13.46 20.04 3.51
N LEU A 130 -12.87 19.98 2.32
CA LEU A 130 -11.53 19.41 2.14
C LEU A 130 -10.46 20.39 2.64
N THR A 131 -9.33 19.86 3.11
CA THR A 131 -8.27 20.67 3.70
C THR A 131 -6.90 20.04 3.56
N ASP A 132 -5.88 20.86 3.33
CA ASP A 132 -4.49 20.41 3.26
C ASP A 132 -3.94 20.06 4.64
N ARG A 133 -3.12 19.01 4.70
CA ARG A 133 -2.44 18.58 5.92
C ARG A 133 -0.97 18.29 5.69
N ALA A 134 -0.16 18.65 6.69
CA ALA A 134 1.29 18.46 6.61
C ALA A 134 1.69 16.99 6.56
N TYR A 135 0.92 16.09 7.16
CA TYR A 135 1.17 14.65 7.09
C TYR A 135 -0.07 13.94 6.57
N VAL A 136 0.08 13.28 5.45
CA VAL A 136 -0.92 12.38 4.87
C VAL A 136 -0.23 11.04 4.61
N CYS A 137 -0.75 9.99 5.23
CA CYS A 137 -0.25 8.63 5.10
C CYS A 137 -1.33 7.76 4.45
N VAL A 138 -0.95 6.98 3.45
CA VAL A 138 -1.85 6.09 2.70
C VAL A 138 -1.23 4.71 2.60
N ASN A 139 -2.01 3.66 2.81
CA ASN A 139 -1.63 2.27 2.62
C ASN A 139 -2.66 1.57 1.75
N ILE A 140 -2.19 0.75 0.82
CA ILE A 140 -3.00 -0.03 -0.13
C ILE A 140 -2.73 -1.52 0.10
N HIS A 141 -3.78 -2.28 0.32
CA HIS A 141 -3.73 -3.73 0.53
C HIS A 141 -4.52 -4.46 -0.55
N ARG A 142 -3.90 -5.53 -1.13
CA ARG A 142 -4.52 -6.35 -2.16
C ARG A 142 -3.95 -7.78 -2.12
#